data_0914dca23a3d6af925febf1ca342201a
#
_entry.id   0914dca23a3d6af925febf1ca342201a
#
_cell.length_a   1.000
_cell.length_b   1.000
_cell.length_c   1.000
_cell.angle_alpha   90.00
_cell.angle_beta   90.00
_cell.angle_gamma   90.00
#
_symmetry.space_group_name_H-M   'P 1'
#
loop_
_entity.id
_entity.type
_entity.pdbx_description
1 polymer ?
#
loop_
_entity_poly.entity_id
_entity_poly.type
_entity_poly.pdbx_seq_one_letter_code
_entity_poly.pdbx_strand_id
1 'polypeptide(L)'
;TWKTKRRKPVWNNVKELKRNDPRWIPMYHEYIKSKDLYPYPGDDEIHKENKLLGYFDDNDKLIGLSKLREYVGAWETCVFAHDHSIPNFGRITLDHEIHLATMLGHKHIYIGSGYEKTCIYKGKLKGFEFWTGEKWNSNKEDYIKLCKRDSLVRTLQDLHDVSS
;
A
#
# COMPACT_ATOMS: atom_id res chain seq x y z
N THR A 1 24.13 -18.95 -0.26
CA THR A 1 24.24 -17.52 -0.64
C THR A 1 23.17 -17.18 -1.65
N TRP A 2 22.07 -16.58 -1.20
CA TRP A 2 21.04 -16.08 -2.10
C TRP A 2 21.51 -14.76 -2.67
N LYS A 3 21.99 -14.74 -3.90
CA LYS A 3 22.17 -13.49 -4.65
C LYS A 3 20.77 -12.97 -4.98
N THR A 4 20.28 -12.06 -4.17
CA THR A 4 19.11 -11.26 -4.53
C THR A 4 19.50 -10.42 -5.73
N LYS A 5 19.07 -10.83 -6.93
CA LYS A 5 19.05 -9.92 -8.08
C LYS A 5 18.11 -8.79 -7.68
N ARG A 6 18.68 -7.65 -7.28
CA ARG A 6 17.93 -6.40 -7.15
C ARG A 6 17.34 -6.13 -8.53
N ARG A 7 16.04 -6.39 -8.70
CA ARG A 7 15.33 -5.83 -9.84
C ARG A 7 15.39 -4.33 -9.63
N LYS A 8 16.05 -3.60 -10.54
CA LYS A 8 15.92 -2.15 -10.58
C LYS A 8 14.43 -1.85 -10.64
N PRO A 9 13.92 -0.88 -9.86
CA PRO A 9 12.55 -0.43 -10.03
C PRO A 9 12.37 -0.04 -11.49
N VAL A 10 11.43 -0.67 -12.16
CA VAL A 10 11.21 -0.55 -13.61
C VAL A 10 10.64 0.81 -13.97
N TRP A 11 10.32 1.66 -12.98
CA TRP A 11 9.65 2.92 -13.20
C TRP A 11 10.63 4.10 -13.02
N ASN A 12 11.03 4.70 -14.13
CA ASN A 12 11.98 5.82 -14.13
C ASN A 12 11.28 7.18 -14.05
N ASN A 13 9.96 7.25 -14.25
CA ASN A 13 9.21 8.48 -14.30
C ASN A 13 8.28 8.62 -13.10
N VAL A 14 8.87 8.80 -11.92
CA VAL A 14 8.17 9.07 -10.66
C VAL A 14 8.50 10.48 -10.22
N LYS A 15 7.48 11.27 -9.92
CA LYS A 15 7.62 12.67 -9.49
C LYS A 15 6.74 12.93 -8.27
N GLU A 16 7.19 13.78 -7.37
CA GLU A 16 6.34 14.31 -6.33
C GLU A 16 5.30 15.25 -6.96
N LEU A 17 4.02 14.98 -6.71
CA LEU A 17 2.93 15.83 -7.17
C LEU A 17 2.67 16.95 -6.17
N LYS A 18 2.39 18.14 -6.71
CA LYS A 18 1.92 19.26 -5.89
C LYS A 18 0.52 18.95 -5.37
N ARG A 19 0.19 19.44 -4.18
CA ARG A 19 -1.13 19.24 -3.54
C ARG A 19 -2.30 19.69 -4.39
N ASN A 20 -2.11 20.77 -5.15
CA ASN A 20 -3.12 21.33 -6.03
C ASN A 20 -3.05 20.80 -7.46
N ASP A 21 -2.33 19.72 -7.72
CA ASP A 21 -2.31 19.10 -9.03
C ASP A 21 -3.69 18.50 -9.33
N PRO A 22 -4.38 18.95 -10.38
CA PRO A 22 -5.77 18.52 -10.61
C PRO A 22 -5.91 17.06 -11.06
N ARG A 23 -4.80 16.40 -11.40
CA ARG A 23 -4.82 15.05 -12.00
C ARG A 23 -5.06 13.93 -10.98
N TRP A 24 -4.72 14.14 -9.72
CA TRP A 24 -4.75 13.05 -8.75
C TRP A 24 -6.16 12.70 -8.26
N ILE A 25 -7.05 13.68 -8.08
CA ILE A 25 -8.41 13.45 -7.57
C ILE A 25 -9.22 12.55 -8.51
N PRO A 26 -9.31 12.83 -9.84
CA PRO A 26 -10.02 11.95 -10.77
C PRO A 26 -9.48 10.52 -10.76
N MET A 27 -8.16 10.33 -10.74
CA MET A 27 -7.55 9.02 -10.68
C MET A 27 -7.89 8.27 -9.39
N TYR A 28 -7.88 8.95 -8.26
CA TYR A 28 -8.27 8.39 -6.97
C TYR A 28 -9.73 7.92 -7.00
N HIS A 29 -10.65 8.77 -7.45
CA HIS A 29 -12.07 8.44 -7.52
C HIS A 29 -12.37 7.28 -8.48
N GLU A 30 -11.71 7.25 -9.63
CA GLU A 30 -11.83 6.14 -10.57
C GLU A 30 -11.35 4.82 -9.96
N TYR A 31 -10.22 4.85 -9.26
CA TYR A 31 -9.69 3.69 -8.55
C TYR A 31 -10.67 3.19 -7.48
N ILE A 32 -11.16 4.05 -6.61
CA ILE A 32 -12.13 3.71 -5.55
C ILE A 32 -13.38 3.08 -6.15
N LYS A 33 -13.94 3.68 -7.20
CA LYS A 33 -15.09 3.14 -7.92
C LYS A 33 -14.80 1.75 -8.50
N SER A 34 -13.63 1.56 -9.09
CA SER A 34 -13.23 0.28 -9.70
C SER A 34 -13.09 -0.86 -8.70
N LYS A 35 -12.90 -0.53 -7.42
CA LYS A 35 -12.78 -1.49 -6.31
C LYS A 35 -14.06 -1.67 -5.52
N ASP A 36 -15.13 -1.00 -5.91
CA ASP A 36 -16.39 -0.97 -5.15
C ASP A 36 -16.18 -0.53 -3.69
N LEU A 37 -15.30 0.46 -3.53
CA LEU A 37 -14.97 1.05 -2.24
C LEU A 37 -15.62 2.43 -2.12
N TYR A 38 -15.83 2.85 -0.88
CA TYR A 38 -16.22 4.22 -0.57
C TYR A 38 -14.98 5.02 -0.16
N PRO A 39 -14.81 6.26 -0.63
CA PRO A 39 -13.75 7.12 -0.16
C PRO A 39 -13.92 7.39 1.34
N TYR A 40 -12.84 7.30 2.09
CA TYR A 40 -12.87 7.73 3.49
C TYR A 40 -12.92 9.26 3.56
N PRO A 41 -13.59 9.82 4.59
CA PRO A 41 -13.57 11.26 4.83
C PRO A 41 -12.12 11.78 4.87
N GLY A 42 -11.82 12.79 4.05
CA GLY A 42 -10.48 13.39 3.94
C GLY A 42 -9.49 12.67 3.01
N ASP A 43 -9.88 11.58 2.33
CA ASP A 43 -9.00 10.92 1.37
C ASP A 43 -8.72 11.76 0.11
N ASP A 44 -9.64 12.63 -0.26
CA ASP A 44 -9.50 13.64 -1.31
C ASP A 44 -8.79 14.93 -0.83
N GLU A 45 -8.37 14.96 0.44
CA GLU A 45 -7.56 16.02 1.01
C GLU A 45 -6.11 15.57 1.19
N ILE A 46 -5.18 16.48 0.94
CA ILE A 46 -3.77 16.23 1.21
C ILE A 46 -3.36 17.03 2.43
N HIS A 47 -3.20 16.35 3.54
CA HIS A 47 -2.69 16.96 4.76
C HIS A 47 -1.20 17.37 4.62
N LYS A 48 -0.73 18.25 5.49
CA LYS A 48 0.64 18.80 5.42
C LYS A 48 1.72 17.71 5.50
N GLU A 49 1.45 16.66 6.26
CA GLU A 49 2.33 15.50 6.47
C GLU A 49 2.31 14.49 5.34
N ASN A 50 1.41 14.65 4.37
CA ASN A 50 1.30 13.72 3.26
C ASN A 50 2.12 14.17 2.06
N LYS A 51 2.75 13.20 1.41
CA LYS A 51 3.39 13.33 0.10
C LYS A 51 2.58 12.59 -0.94
N LEU A 52 2.49 13.14 -2.14
CA LEU A 52 1.94 12.47 -3.30
C LEU A 52 3.07 12.12 -4.27
N LEU A 53 3.20 10.84 -4.60
CA LEU A 53 4.06 10.39 -5.70
C LEU A 53 3.19 10.06 -6.90
N GLY A 54 3.42 10.73 -8.02
CA GLY A 54 2.81 10.42 -9.30
C GLY A 54 3.72 9.52 -10.13
N TYR A 55 3.15 8.49 -10.72
CA TYR A 55 3.78 7.59 -11.67
C TYR A 55 3.27 7.92 -13.06
N PHE A 56 4.18 8.13 -14.00
CA PHE A 56 3.84 8.61 -15.34
C PHE A 56 4.29 7.62 -16.39
N ASP A 57 3.55 7.54 -17.50
CA ASP A 57 4.00 6.85 -18.69
C ASP A 57 4.98 7.70 -19.52
N ASP A 58 5.42 7.17 -20.65
CA ASP A 58 6.38 7.85 -21.54
C ASP A 58 5.77 9.10 -22.21
N ASN A 59 4.45 9.27 -22.17
CA ASN A 59 3.73 10.44 -22.68
C ASN A 59 3.38 11.46 -21.59
N ASP A 60 3.99 11.33 -20.38
CA ASP A 60 3.70 12.17 -19.20
C ASP A 60 2.24 12.09 -18.72
N LYS A 61 1.52 11.00 -19.05
CA LYS A 61 0.19 10.72 -18.51
C LYS A 61 0.34 10.13 -17.10
N LEU A 62 -0.41 10.64 -16.15
CA LEU A 62 -0.48 10.06 -14.81
C LEU A 62 -1.20 8.70 -14.88
N ILE A 63 -0.52 7.63 -14.47
CA ILE A 63 -1.01 6.24 -14.51
C ILE A 63 -1.08 5.59 -13.15
N GLY A 64 -0.54 6.24 -12.13
CA GLY A 64 -0.64 5.81 -10.75
C GLY A 64 -0.26 6.91 -9.80
N LEU A 65 -0.77 6.82 -8.60
CA LEU A 65 -0.39 7.72 -7.53
C LEU A 65 -0.34 6.99 -6.18
N SER A 66 0.63 7.38 -5.35
CA SER A 66 0.72 6.97 -3.96
C SER A 66 0.58 8.17 -3.06
N LYS A 67 -0.30 8.06 -2.07
CA LYS A 67 -0.40 9.00 -0.95
C LYS A 67 0.36 8.40 0.23
N LEU A 68 1.43 9.05 0.61
CA LEU A 68 2.35 8.61 1.67
C LEU A 68 2.27 9.56 2.85
N ARG A 69 2.34 9.01 4.05
CA ARG A 69 2.54 9.78 5.28
C ARG A 69 3.93 9.51 5.84
N GLU A 70 4.64 10.57 6.16
CA GLU A 70 5.99 10.50 6.70
C GLU A 70 5.96 10.62 8.23
N TYR A 71 6.66 9.70 8.87
CA TYR A 71 6.93 9.69 10.31
C TYR A 71 8.44 9.73 10.55
N VAL A 72 8.84 9.97 11.78
CA VAL A 72 10.25 9.90 12.15
C VAL A 72 10.77 8.47 11.95
N GLY A 73 11.62 8.30 10.96
CA GLY A 73 12.24 7.01 10.62
C GLY A 73 11.33 5.97 9.95
N ALA A 74 10.15 6.38 9.49
CA ALA A 74 9.21 5.49 8.82
C ALA A 74 8.32 6.20 7.80
N TRP A 75 7.77 5.42 6.88
CA TRP A 75 6.69 5.83 5.98
C TRP A 75 5.46 4.97 6.18
N GLU A 76 4.30 5.52 5.84
CA GLU A 76 3.05 4.79 5.69
C GLU A 76 2.49 5.00 4.28
N THR A 77 2.21 3.92 3.58
CA THR A 77 1.44 3.95 2.33
C THR A 77 -0.04 4.01 2.67
N CYS A 78 -0.63 5.20 2.57
CA CYS A 78 -2.04 5.42 2.93
C CYS A 78 -2.98 4.96 1.82
N VAL A 79 -2.70 5.37 0.59
CA VAL A 79 -3.50 5.07 -0.60
C VAL A 79 -2.58 4.84 -1.77
N PHE A 80 -2.91 3.84 -2.57
CA PHE A 80 -2.35 3.66 -3.90
C PHE A 80 -3.47 3.49 -4.92
N ALA A 81 -3.58 4.46 -5.83
CA ALA A 81 -4.51 4.41 -6.94
C ALA A 81 -3.75 4.24 -8.25
N HIS A 82 -4.27 3.43 -9.17
CA HIS A 82 -3.56 3.16 -10.43
C HIS A 82 -4.48 2.74 -11.57
N ASP A 83 -3.99 2.90 -12.77
CA ASP A 83 -4.61 2.35 -13.98
C ASP A 83 -4.55 0.82 -13.95
N HIS A 84 -5.71 0.18 -13.92
CA HIS A 84 -5.85 -1.28 -13.84
C HIS A 84 -5.46 -2.01 -15.13
N SER A 85 -5.32 -1.29 -16.24
CA SER A 85 -4.85 -1.89 -17.50
C SER A 85 -3.38 -2.32 -17.44
N ILE A 86 -2.62 -1.83 -16.44
CA ILE A 86 -1.20 -2.13 -16.30
C ILE A 86 -1.01 -3.34 -15.35
N PRO A 87 -0.55 -4.47 -15.87
CA PRO A 87 -0.40 -5.68 -15.07
C PRO A 87 0.61 -5.51 -13.92
N ASN A 88 0.27 -6.00 -12.73
CA ASN A 88 1.12 -6.01 -11.53
C ASN A 88 1.60 -4.61 -11.07
N PHE A 89 0.96 -3.54 -11.53
CA PHE A 89 1.41 -2.19 -11.24
C PHE A 89 1.46 -1.89 -9.74
N GLY A 90 0.44 -2.28 -8.96
CA GLY A 90 0.44 -2.11 -7.51
C GLY A 90 1.60 -2.81 -6.80
N ARG A 91 2.10 -3.92 -7.36
CA ARG A 91 3.29 -4.58 -6.82
C ARG A 91 4.57 -3.85 -7.18
N ILE A 92 4.67 -3.37 -8.40
CA ILE A 92 5.84 -2.64 -8.89
C ILE A 92 6.02 -1.35 -8.09
N THR A 93 4.94 -0.61 -7.86
CA THR A 93 4.96 0.63 -7.09
C THR A 93 5.30 0.40 -5.62
N LEU A 94 4.75 -0.64 -5.00
CA LEU A 94 5.11 -0.98 -3.62
C LEU A 94 6.60 -1.35 -3.49
N ASP A 95 7.15 -2.13 -4.43
CA ASP A 95 8.58 -2.45 -4.45
C ASP A 95 9.42 -1.16 -4.63
N HIS A 96 8.94 -0.20 -5.41
CA HIS A 96 9.59 1.10 -5.58
C HIS A 96 9.53 1.95 -4.29
N GLU A 97 8.38 2.01 -3.63
CA GLU A 97 8.21 2.73 -2.36
C GLU A 97 9.11 2.18 -1.26
N ILE A 98 9.20 0.85 -1.14
CA ILE A 98 10.10 0.18 -0.19
C ILE A 98 11.56 0.55 -0.49
N HIS A 99 11.94 0.56 -1.77
CA HIS A 99 13.28 0.96 -2.18
C HIS A 99 13.58 2.43 -1.84
N LEU A 100 12.65 3.33 -2.16
CA LEU A 100 12.80 4.76 -1.88
C LEU A 100 12.86 5.04 -0.38
N ALA A 101 12.00 4.43 0.42
CA ALA A 101 12.05 4.53 1.88
C ALA A 101 13.41 4.06 2.43
N THR A 102 13.94 2.97 1.89
CA THR A 102 15.26 2.46 2.28
C THR A 102 16.38 3.44 1.93
N MET A 103 16.33 4.06 0.75
CA MET A 103 17.32 5.06 0.33
C MET A 103 17.28 6.33 1.20
N LEU A 104 16.10 6.71 1.69
CA LEU A 104 15.91 7.84 2.60
C LEU A 104 16.26 7.51 4.06
N GLY A 105 16.70 6.28 4.33
CA GLY A 105 17.12 5.86 5.66
C GLY A 105 15.97 5.47 6.60
N HIS A 106 14.76 5.32 6.09
CA HIS A 106 13.64 4.83 6.88
C HIS A 106 13.84 3.35 7.25
N LYS A 107 13.59 3.02 8.51
CA LYS A 107 13.71 1.66 9.03
C LYS A 107 12.48 0.81 8.72
N HIS A 108 11.31 1.45 8.61
CA HIS A 108 10.03 0.79 8.42
C HIS A 108 9.21 1.50 7.34
N ILE A 109 8.41 0.70 6.64
CA ILE A 109 7.32 1.17 5.81
C ILE A 109 6.05 0.45 6.22
N TYR A 110 5.04 1.22 6.63
CA TYR A 110 3.73 0.67 6.97
C TYR A 110 2.88 0.61 5.70
N ILE A 111 2.38 -0.57 5.38
CA ILE A 111 1.64 -0.86 4.14
C ILE A 111 0.14 -1.03 4.38
N GLY A 112 -0.39 -0.17 5.20
CA GLY A 112 -1.80 -0.16 5.57
C GLY A 112 -2.19 -1.27 6.55
N SER A 113 -3.39 -1.14 7.06
CA SER A 113 -4.03 -2.11 7.97
C SER A 113 -4.66 -3.27 7.20
N GLY A 114 -5.07 -4.28 7.93
CA GLY A 114 -5.98 -5.30 7.48
C GLY A 114 -5.37 -6.69 7.36
N TYR A 115 -6.22 -7.62 7.78
CA TYR A 115 -6.02 -9.06 7.64
C TYR A 115 -7.01 -9.64 6.64
N GLU A 116 -7.40 -8.86 5.64
CA GLU A 116 -8.33 -9.30 4.61
C GLU A 116 -7.69 -10.31 3.67
N LYS A 117 -8.51 -11.14 3.04
CA LYS A 117 -8.06 -12.10 2.02
C LYS A 117 -7.25 -11.43 0.90
N THR A 118 -7.63 -10.22 0.53
CA THR A 118 -6.92 -9.37 -0.45
C THR A 118 -5.54 -8.91 0.00
N CYS A 119 -5.26 -8.97 1.30
CA CYS A 119 -3.99 -8.56 1.90
C CYS A 119 -2.92 -9.67 1.99
N ILE A 120 -3.27 -10.92 1.69
CA ILE A 120 -2.35 -12.08 1.78
C ILE A 120 -1.03 -11.86 1.03
N TYR A 121 -1.04 -11.10 -0.07
CA TYR A 121 0.16 -10.80 -0.85
C TYR A 121 1.23 -10.06 -0.05
N LYS A 122 0.86 -9.29 0.98
CA LYS A 122 1.78 -8.54 1.84
C LYS A 122 2.76 -9.46 2.55
N GLY A 123 2.31 -10.63 3.00
CA GLY A 123 3.16 -11.64 3.62
C GLY A 123 4.26 -12.22 2.70
N LYS A 124 4.24 -11.90 1.40
CA LYS A 124 5.29 -12.30 0.44
C LYS A 124 6.43 -11.29 0.36
N LEU A 125 6.28 -10.13 1.01
CA LEU A 125 7.31 -9.10 1.02
C LEU A 125 8.48 -9.53 1.91
N LYS A 126 9.69 -9.20 1.50
CA LYS A 126 10.89 -9.45 2.30
C LYS A 126 10.89 -8.52 3.52
N GLY A 127 11.13 -9.09 4.70
CA GLY A 127 11.13 -8.32 5.95
C GLY A 127 9.73 -7.91 6.41
N PHE A 128 8.68 -8.58 5.90
CA PHE A 128 7.31 -8.32 6.32
C PHE A 128 7.10 -8.77 7.78
N GLU A 129 6.48 -7.89 8.55
CA GLU A 129 6.00 -8.15 9.90
C GLU A 129 4.57 -7.61 10.03
N PHE A 130 3.79 -8.21 10.90
CA PHE A 130 2.44 -7.77 11.21
C PHE A 130 2.24 -7.67 12.73
N TRP A 131 1.35 -6.79 13.14
CA TRP A 131 1.02 -6.58 14.54
C TRP A 131 -0.07 -7.54 14.98
N THR A 132 0.19 -8.33 16.05
CA THR A 132 -0.76 -9.34 16.55
C THR A 132 -1.76 -8.78 17.58
N GLY A 133 -1.64 -7.51 17.95
CA GLY A 133 -2.31 -6.91 19.09
C GLY A 133 -1.37 -6.71 20.29
N GLU A 134 -0.32 -7.55 20.38
CA GLU A 134 0.64 -7.53 21.50
C GLU A 134 2.08 -7.33 21.03
N LYS A 135 2.44 -7.91 19.90
CA LYS A 135 3.82 -7.89 19.37
C LYS A 135 3.86 -7.96 17.85
N TRP A 136 4.99 -7.57 17.29
CA TRP A 136 5.31 -7.81 15.89
C TRP A 136 5.65 -9.28 15.67
N ASN A 137 5.12 -9.85 14.58
CA ASN A 137 5.30 -11.25 14.19
C ASN A 137 5.65 -11.33 12.70
N SER A 138 6.67 -12.09 12.36
CA SER A 138 7.13 -12.33 10.98
C SER A 138 6.65 -13.67 10.42
N ASN A 139 5.89 -14.46 11.18
CA ASN A 139 5.39 -15.75 10.73
C ASN A 139 4.30 -15.58 9.67
N LYS A 140 4.64 -15.88 8.44
CA LYS A 140 3.76 -15.74 7.30
C LYS A 140 2.52 -16.65 7.36
N GLU A 141 2.65 -17.84 7.93
CA GLU A 141 1.53 -18.78 8.03
C GLU A 141 0.48 -18.25 8.99
N ASP A 142 0.91 -17.68 10.12
CA ASP A 142 0.00 -17.04 11.07
C ASP A 142 -0.70 -15.84 10.44
N TYR A 143 0.03 -15.03 9.68
CA TYR A 143 -0.58 -13.92 8.94
C TYR A 143 -1.65 -14.39 7.95
N ILE A 144 -1.37 -15.46 7.20
CA ILE A 144 -2.34 -16.03 6.24
C ILE A 144 -3.58 -16.56 6.96
N LYS A 145 -3.40 -17.21 8.13
CA LYS A 145 -4.53 -17.66 8.96
C LYS A 145 -5.40 -16.49 9.39
N LEU A 146 -4.80 -15.41 9.88
CA LEU A 146 -5.51 -14.19 10.26
C LEU A 146 -6.27 -13.58 9.08
N CYS A 147 -5.65 -13.46 7.90
CA CYS A 147 -6.31 -12.95 6.70
C CYS A 147 -7.53 -13.80 6.28
N LYS A 148 -7.43 -15.12 6.44
CA LYS A 148 -8.55 -16.02 6.14
C LYS A 148 -9.66 -15.88 7.15
N ARG A 149 -9.32 -15.81 8.43
CA ARG A 149 -10.27 -15.63 9.54
C ARG A 149 -11.06 -14.33 9.38
N ASP A 150 -10.37 -13.21 9.24
CA ASP A 150 -11.00 -11.88 9.10
C ASP A 150 -11.94 -11.80 7.90
N SER A 151 -11.64 -12.53 6.83
CA SER A 151 -12.51 -12.58 5.66
C SER A 151 -13.89 -13.21 5.93
N LEU A 152 -14.03 -13.93 7.02
CA LEU A 152 -15.28 -14.58 7.45
C LEU A 152 -16.05 -13.74 8.45
N VAL A 153 -15.40 -12.77 9.10
CA VAL A 153 -16.02 -11.90 10.09
C VAL A 153 -16.83 -10.79 9.41
N ARG A 154 -18.13 -10.75 9.68
CA ARG A 154 -19.06 -9.71 9.20
C ARG A 154 -19.78 -9.02 10.35
N THR A 155 -19.90 -9.70 11.50
CA THR A 155 -20.62 -9.26 12.68
C THR A 155 -19.76 -9.48 13.94
N LEU A 156 -20.17 -8.88 15.06
CA LEU A 156 -19.54 -9.16 16.36
C LEU A 156 -19.71 -10.63 16.78
N GLN A 157 -20.82 -11.27 16.37
CA GLN A 157 -21.03 -12.69 16.66
C GLN A 157 -20.02 -13.55 15.93
N ASP A 158 -19.78 -13.30 14.63
CA ASP A 158 -18.76 -14.03 13.85
C ASP A 158 -17.38 -13.94 14.52
N LEU A 159 -17.05 -12.79 15.13
CA LEU A 159 -15.79 -12.61 15.82
C LEU A 159 -15.65 -13.54 17.03
N HIS A 160 -16.74 -13.76 17.77
CA HIS A 160 -16.77 -14.72 18.89
C HIS A 160 -16.66 -16.16 18.39
N ASP A 161 -17.39 -16.52 17.34
CA ASP A 161 -17.44 -17.89 16.80
C ASP A 161 -16.11 -18.32 16.18
N VAL A 162 -15.36 -17.40 15.58
CA VAL A 162 -14.03 -17.67 14.97
C VAL A 162 -12.90 -17.69 16.02
N SER A 163 -13.15 -17.15 17.22
CA SER A 163 -12.17 -17.12 18.32
C SER A 163 -12.27 -18.36 19.22
N SER A 164 -13.27 -19.20 19.03
CA SER A 164 -13.52 -20.46 19.74
C SER A 164 -12.89 -21.63 19.00
#